data_81bf1c3ebcc4f83ddf362e3437b10502
#
_entry.id   81bf1c3ebcc4f83ddf362e3437b10502
#
_cell.length_a   1.000
_cell.length_b   1.000
_cell.length_c   1.000
_cell.angle_alpha   90.00
_cell.angle_beta   90.00
_cell.angle_gamma   90.00
#
_symmetry.space_group_name_H-M   'P 1'
#
loop_
_entity.id
_entity.type
_entity.pdbx_description
1 polymer ?
#
loop_
_entity_poly.entity_id
_entity_poly.type
_entity_poly.pdbx_seq_one_letter_code
_entity_poly.pdbx_strand_id
1 'polypeptide(L)'
;MANILVTGGAGYIGSHTCVELLEAGHDVIVLDNLSNSAEETLKRVQELTGKTLKFIQGDIRNQSDLDQIFSLYAIDAVIHFAGLKAV
;
A
#
# COMPACT_ATOMS: atom_id res chain seq x y z
N MET A 1 12.70 11.82 0.33
CA MET A 1 11.63 10.91 -0.03
C MET A 1 11.26 10.04 1.13
N ALA A 2 9.99 9.84 1.31
CA ALA A 2 9.50 9.12 2.47
C ALA A 2 9.10 7.70 2.11
N ASN A 3 9.23 6.78 3.07
CA ASN A 3 8.69 5.44 2.96
C ASN A 3 7.29 5.49 3.57
N ILE A 4 6.29 5.27 2.76
CA ILE A 4 4.90 5.39 3.19
C ILE A 4 4.21 4.05 3.11
N LEU A 5 3.66 3.61 4.22
CA LEU A 5 2.87 2.39 4.28
C LEU A 5 1.42 2.73 4.00
N VAL A 6 0.83 2.07 3.01
CA VAL A 6 -0.57 2.27 2.68
C VAL A 6 -1.29 0.96 2.94
N THR A 7 -2.19 0.95 3.90
CA THR A 7 -2.98 -0.23 4.18
C THR A 7 -4.28 -0.14 3.40
N GLY A 8 -4.63 -1.23 2.73
CA GLY A 8 -5.78 -1.23 1.84
C GLY A 8 -5.49 -0.51 0.52
N GLY A 9 -4.21 -0.39 0.16
CA GLY A 9 -3.80 0.35 -1.02
C GLY A 9 -4.22 -0.28 -2.34
N ALA A 10 -4.71 -1.51 -2.30
CA ALA A 10 -5.18 -2.17 -3.50
C ALA A 10 -6.64 -1.84 -3.82
N GLY A 11 -7.34 -1.14 -2.94
CA GLY A 11 -8.69 -0.70 -3.20
C GLY A 11 -8.70 0.51 -4.12
N TYR A 12 -9.89 0.94 -4.52
CA TYR A 12 -10.01 2.04 -5.49
C TYR A 12 -9.35 3.33 -5.01
N ILE A 13 -9.72 3.79 -3.83
CA ILE A 13 -9.17 5.04 -3.30
C ILE A 13 -7.69 4.87 -2.95
N GLY A 14 -7.34 3.73 -2.36
CA GLY A 14 -5.97 3.46 -1.99
C GLY A 14 -5.03 3.41 -3.18
N SER A 15 -5.49 2.84 -4.29
CA SER A 15 -4.65 2.76 -5.48
C SER A 15 -4.41 4.14 -6.09
N HIS A 16 -5.42 5.00 -6.07
CA HIS A 16 -5.27 6.38 -6.53
C HIS A 16 -4.23 7.12 -5.68
N THR A 17 -4.30 6.92 -4.38
CA THR A 17 -3.33 7.54 -3.48
C THR A 17 -1.92 7.02 -3.78
N CYS A 18 -1.79 5.73 -4.05
CA CYS A 18 -0.49 5.18 -4.41
C CYS A 18 0.10 5.84 -5.67
N VAL A 19 -0.74 6.08 -6.66
CA VAL A 19 -0.28 6.76 -7.87
C VAL A 19 0.27 8.14 -7.53
N GLU A 20 -0.46 8.91 -6.75
CA GLU A 20 -0.02 10.25 -6.38
C GLU A 20 1.26 10.23 -5.56
N LEU A 21 1.39 9.31 -4.64
CA LEU A 21 2.59 9.21 -3.81
C LEU A 21 3.81 8.83 -4.64
N LEU A 22 3.65 7.87 -5.55
CA LEU A 22 4.75 7.46 -6.41
C LEU A 22 5.18 8.59 -7.33
N GLU A 23 4.23 9.33 -7.86
CA GLU A 23 4.55 10.45 -8.74
C GLU A 23 5.22 11.59 -7.99
N ALA A 24 4.96 11.70 -6.70
CA ALA A 24 5.62 12.69 -5.88
C ALA A 24 7.03 12.27 -5.45
N GLY A 25 7.44 11.05 -5.80
CA GLY A 25 8.79 10.58 -5.51
C GLY A 25 8.92 9.80 -4.21
N HIS A 26 7.83 9.46 -3.57
CA HIS A 26 7.88 8.66 -2.34
C HIS A 26 7.96 7.17 -2.65
N ASP A 27 8.48 6.41 -1.70
CA ASP A 27 8.47 4.96 -1.79
C ASP A 27 7.19 4.48 -1.12
N VAL A 28 6.49 3.57 -1.77
CA VAL A 28 5.20 3.10 -1.28
C VAL A 28 5.27 1.61 -0.96
N ILE A 29 4.82 1.26 0.22
CA ILE A 29 4.66 -0.12 0.65
C ILE A 29 3.18 -0.33 0.88
N VAL A 30 2.58 -1.32 0.22
CA VAL A 30 1.16 -1.59 0.34
C VAL A 30 0.95 -2.86 1.13
N LEU A 31 0.12 -2.79 2.15
CA LEU A 31 -0.32 -3.96 2.90
C LEU A 31 -1.80 -4.18 2.61
N ASP A 32 -2.14 -5.33 2.06
CA ASP A 32 -3.51 -5.65 1.71
C ASP A 32 -3.70 -7.16 1.81
N ASN A 33 -4.90 -7.59 2.11
CA ASN A 33 -5.20 -9.02 2.22
C ASN A 33 -5.56 -9.67 0.90
N LEU A 34 -5.54 -8.93 -0.19
CA LEU A 34 -5.83 -9.45 -1.53
C LEU A 34 -7.18 -10.11 -1.66
N SER A 35 -8.19 -9.52 -1.06
CA SER A 35 -9.51 -10.12 -1.08
C SER A 35 -10.20 -10.07 -2.45
N ASN A 36 -9.66 -9.31 -3.39
CA ASN A 36 -10.22 -9.22 -4.75
C ASN A 36 -9.08 -9.03 -5.73
N SER A 37 -9.34 -8.49 -6.89
CA SER A 37 -8.33 -8.29 -7.95
C SER A 37 -7.29 -7.24 -7.58
N ALA A 38 -6.89 -7.25 -6.34
CA ALA A 38 -6.01 -6.23 -5.77
C ALA A 38 -4.64 -6.22 -6.43
N GLU A 39 -4.12 -7.41 -6.70
CA GLU A 39 -2.80 -7.52 -7.31
C GLU A 39 -2.76 -6.88 -8.68
N GLU A 40 -3.82 -7.08 -9.45
CA GLU A 40 -3.93 -6.50 -10.78
C GLU A 40 -4.03 -4.99 -10.72
N THR A 41 -4.76 -4.47 -9.74
CA THR A 41 -4.88 -3.04 -9.53
C THR A 41 -3.52 -2.41 -9.25
N LEU A 42 -2.73 -3.05 -8.41
CA LEU A 42 -1.40 -2.56 -8.07
C LEU A 42 -0.45 -2.62 -9.27
N LYS A 43 -0.61 -3.64 -10.09
CA LYS A 43 0.18 -3.74 -11.31
C LYS A 43 -0.12 -2.56 -12.23
N ARG A 44 -1.37 -2.17 -12.32
CA ARG A 44 -1.78 -1.02 -13.11
C ARG A 44 -1.17 0.27 -12.58
N VAL A 45 -1.14 0.42 -11.27
CA VAL A 45 -0.53 1.59 -10.64
C VAL A 45 0.93 1.72 -11.07
N GLN A 46 1.65 0.61 -11.09
CA GLN A 46 3.04 0.62 -11.49
C GLN A 46 3.20 0.96 -12.96
N GLU A 47 2.31 0.47 -13.80
CA GLU A 47 2.33 0.78 -15.23
C GLU A 47 2.05 2.25 -15.49
N LEU A 48 1.09 2.82 -14.78
CA LEU A 48 0.71 4.21 -14.96
C LEU A 48 1.81 5.18 -14.53
N THR A 49 2.50 4.85 -13.46
CA THR A 49 3.50 5.75 -12.91
C THR A 49 4.90 5.50 -13.45
N GLY A 50 5.12 4.35 -14.06
CA GLY A 50 6.45 3.92 -14.46
C GLY A 50 7.35 3.63 -13.27
N LYS A 51 6.79 3.49 -12.08
CA LYS A 51 7.54 3.25 -10.85
C LYS A 51 7.05 1.99 -10.20
N THR A 52 7.87 1.40 -9.33
CA THR A 52 7.50 0.18 -8.63
C THR A 52 7.11 0.50 -7.19
N LEU A 53 6.24 -0.34 -6.65
CA LEU A 53 5.91 -0.27 -5.23
C LEU A 53 6.17 -1.64 -4.62
N LYS A 54 6.23 -1.70 -3.29
CA LYS A 54 6.35 -2.97 -2.58
C LYS A 54 4.96 -3.40 -2.17
N PHE A 55 4.66 -4.66 -2.38
CA PHE A 55 3.37 -5.20 -1.97
C PHE A 55 3.58 -6.32 -0.97
N ILE A 56 2.84 -6.27 0.12
CA ILE A 56 2.89 -7.31 1.15
C ILE A 56 1.46 -7.79 1.37
N GLN A 57 1.26 -9.08 1.19
CA GLN A 57 -0.02 -9.67 1.47
C GLN A 57 -0.10 -9.96 2.96
N GLY A 58 -1.07 -9.38 3.62
CA GLY A 58 -1.24 -9.57 5.05
C GLY A 58 -2.45 -8.83 5.55
N ASP A 59 -2.65 -8.90 6.86
CA ASP A 59 -3.81 -8.31 7.52
C ASP A 59 -3.33 -7.33 8.57
N ILE A 60 -3.89 -6.13 8.57
CA ILE A 60 -3.50 -5.13 9.57
C ILE A 60 -3.83 -5.56 11.00
N ARG A 61 -4.70 -6.55 11.15
CA ARG A 61 -5.02 -7.09 12.46
C ARG A 61 -3.96 -8.07 12.95
N ASN A 62 -3.05 -8.46 12.07
CA ASN A 62 -1.99 -9.39 12.44
C ASN A 62 -0.76 -8.59 12.86
N GLN A 63 -0.48 -8.62 14.16
CA GLN A 63 0.62 -7.86 14.73
C GLN A 63 1.97 -8.29 14.12
N SER A 64 2.13 -9.57 13.84
CA SER A 64 3.36 -10.07 13.25
C SER A 64 3.63 -9.48 11.88
N ASP A 65 2.58 -9.34 11.06
CA ASP A 65 2.73 -8.76 9.74
C ASP A 65 3.16 -7.30 9.83
N LEU A 66 2.54 -6.56 10.74
CA LEU A 66 2.91 -5.17 10.96
C LEU A 66 4.34 -5.03 11.48
N ASP A 67 4.70 -5.87 12.43
CA ASP A 67 6.05 -5.82 13.00
C ASP A 67 7.11 -6.09 11.95
N GLN A 68 6.84 -7.03 11.05
CA GLN A 68 7.76 -7.32 9.96
C GLN A 68 7.95 -6.13 9.04
N ILE A 69 6.86 -5.46 8.71
CA ILE A 69 6.93 -4.30 7.83
C ILE A 69 7.75 -3.18 8.45
N PHE A 70 7.49 -2.89 9.71
CA PHE A 70 8.21 -1.82 10.40
C PHE A 70 9.68 -2.19 10.65
N SER A 71 9.99 -3.48 10.68
CA SER A 71 11.38 -3.93 10.80
C SER A 71 12.13 -3.88 9.48
N LEU A 72 11.45 -4.23 8.39
CA LEU A 72 12.09 -4.29 7.07
C LEU A 72 12.21 -2.93 6.41
N TYR A 73 11.28 -2.05 6.68
CA TYR A 73 11.23 -0.74 6.04
C TYR A 73 11.20 0.35 7.11
N ALA A 74 11.96 1.41 6.89
CA ALA A 74 11.93 2.56 7.78
C ALA A 74 10.71 3.40 7.42
N ILE A 75 9.56 3.03 7.95
CA ILE A 75 8.30 3.69 7.62
C ILE A 75 8.24 5.08 8.24
N ASP A 76 7.99 6.07 7.40
CA ASP A 76 7.91 7.46 7.83
C ASP A 76 6.47 7.90 8.08
N ALA A 77 5.52 7.32 7.35
CA ALA A 77 4.11 7.68 7.50
C ALA A 77 3.24 6.50 7.14
N VAL A 78 2.03 6.48 7.66
CA VAL A 78 1.05 5.43 7.38
C VAL A 78 -0.25 6.08 6.93
N ILE A 79 -0.78 5.61 5.81
CA ILE A 79 -2.09 5.99 5.34
C ILE A 79 -2.96 4.75 5.40
N HIS A 80 -4.04 4.83 6.14
CA HIS A 80 -4.85 3.67 6.45
C HIS A 80 -6.21 3.72 5.75
N PHE A 81 -6.37 2.89 4.73
CA PHE A 81 -7.64 2.75 4.03
C PHE A 81 -8.37 1.47 4.39
N ALA A 82 -7.65 0.48 4.89
CA ALA A 82 -8.29 -0.77 5.30
C ALA A 82 -9.28 -0.47 6.42
N GLY A 83 -10.49 -0.95 6.31
CA GLY A 83 -11.50 -0.68 7.30
C GLY A 83 -12.36 0.54 7.01
N LEU A 84 -11.99 1.34 6.03
CA LEU A 84 -12.80 2.47 5.61
C LEU A 84 -13.86 2.04 4.62
N LYS A 85 -14.41 0.87 4.76
CA LYS A 85 -15.41 0.50 3.83
C LYS A 85 -16.74 0.96 4.31
N ALA A 86 -17.49 0.99 3.41
CA ALA A 86 -18.76 1.46 3.44
C ALA A 86 -19.38 1.40 4.73
N VAL A 87 -19.62 2.36 5.14
CA VAL A 87 -20.27 2.46 6.36
C VAL A 87 -21.69 2.72 6.12
#